data_46f74b0e7a3f60ff20a6caec10df0304
#
_entry.id   46f74b0e7a3f60ff20a6caec10df0304
#
_cell.length_a   1.000
_cell.length_b   1.000
_cell.length_c   1.000
_cell.angle_alpha   90.00
_cell.angle_beta   90.00
_cell.angle_gamma   90.00
#
_symmetry.space_group_name_H-M   'P 1'
#
loop_
_entity.id
_entity.type
_entity.pdbx_description
1 polymer ?
#
loop_
_entity_poly.entity_id
_entity_poly.type
_entity_poly.pdbx_seq_one_letter_code
_entity_poly.pdbx_strand_id
1 'polypeptide(L)'
;MEYSTATLEDSLEITHIWRVFQRESSQSFADFDWDKAHDQVISWIRSDDWEIFLAKEGIRVCGILIGAVTRYPYSNTLVAGDYIWYVMPESRGGMTGVRLMRMMEKWAKGRGAVVMETGATSGIGNRAAGLMERLGYSPVGMLMRKGL
;
A
#
# COMPACT_ATOMS: atom_id res chain seq x y z
N MET A 1 -13.89 -2.77 -13.62
CA MET A 1 -12.90 -2.33 -12.60
C MET A 1 -12.61 -0.85 -12.82
N GLU A 2 -12.93 -0.04 -11.85
CA GLU A 2 -12.68 1.40 -11.81
C GLU A 2 -11.50 1.69 -10.87
N TYR A 3 -10.69 2.71 -11.17
CA TYR A 3 -9.52 3.09 -10.36
C TYR A 3 -9.63 4.57 -10.00
N SER A 4 -9.47 4.88 -8.71
CA SER A 4 -9.58 6.24 -8.18
C SER A 4 -8.66 6.45 -6.98
N THR A 5 -8.56 7.69 -6.52
CA THR A 5 -8.04 8.01 -5.19
C THR A 5 -9.16 7.97 -4.17
N ALA A 6 -8.82 7.70 -2.91
CA ALA A 6 -9.79 7.60 -1.83
C ALA A 6 -10.36 8.96 -1.41
N THR A 7 -11.60 8.94 -0.96
CA THR A 7 -12.25 10.04 -0.25
C THR A 7 -12.60 9.62 1.17
N LEU A 8 -13.05 10.56 2.00
CA LEU A 8 -13.48 10.25 3.39
C LEU A 8 -14.62 9.22 3.45
N GLU A 9 -15.44 9.13 2.40
CA GLU A 9 -16.52 8.14 2.30
C GLU A 9 -16.00 6.71 2.21
N ASP A 10 -14.77 6.52 1.72
CA ASP A 10 -14.14 5.21 1.58
C ASP A 10 -13.46 4.73 2.87
N SER A 11 -13.35 5.57 3.90
CA SER A 11 -12.47 5.35 5.06
C SER A 11 -12.79 4.09 5.85
N LEU A 12 -14.06 3.75 6.03
CA LEU A 12 -14.47 2.54 6.76
C LEU A 12 -14.10 1.26 6.01
N GLU A 13 -14.33 1.25 4.69
CA GLU A 13 -14.03 0.08 3.86
C GLU A 13 -12.51 -0.13 3.73
N ILE A 14 -11.74 0.96 3.59
CA ILE A 14 -10.28 0.91 3.60
C ILE A 14 -9.77 0.33 4.93
N THR A 15 -10.30 0.77 6.06
CA THR A 15 -9.94 0.24 7.39
C THR A 15 -10.25 -1.25 7.52
N HIS A 16 -11.40 -1.69 6.98
CA HIS A 16 -11.75 -3.10 6.94
C HIS A 16 -10.75 -3.92 6.11
N ILE A 17 -10.38 -3.46 4.91
CA ILE A 17 -9.41 -4.14 4.06
C ILE A 17 -8.03 -4.16 4.73
N TRP A 18 -7.63 -3.10 5.41
CA TRP A 18 -6.39 -3.07 6.17
C TRP A 18 -6.37 -4.16 7.26
N ARG A 19 -7.47 -4.35 7.97
CA ARG A 19 -7.58 -5.45 8.94
C ARG A 19 -7.44 -6.82 8.29
N VAL A 20 -8.04 -7.03 7.11
CA VAL A 20 -7.89 -8.28 6.34
C VAL A 20 -6.44 -8.49 5.93
N PHE A 21 -5.80 -7.47 5.38
CA PHE A 21 -4.38 -7.48 5.03
C PHE A 21 -3.49 -7.83 6.23
N GLN A 22 -3.71 -7.18 7.37
CA GLN A 22 -2.91 -7.38 8.57
C GLN A 22 -2.96 -8.86 9.02
N ARG A 23 -4.11 -9.51 8.93
CA ARG A 23 -4.27 -10.93 9.29
C ARG A 23 -3.54 -11.88 8.35
N GLU A 24 -3.44 -11.56 7.06
CA GLU A 24 -2.71 -12.35 6.06
C GLU A 24 -1.20 -12.07 6.06
N SER A 25 -0.78 -10.94 6.62
CA SER A 25 0.59 -10.46 6.52
C SER A 25 1.47 -10.96 7.67
N SER A 26 2.78 -10.68 7.58
CA SER A 26 3.75 -10.90 8.64
C SER A 26 3.49 -10.04 9.89
N GLN A 27 2.54 -9.11 9.85
CA GLN A 27 2.12 -8.26 10.96
C GLN A 27 1.00 -8.87 11.82
N SER A 28 0.56 -10.10 11.51
CA SER A 28 -0.55 -10.78 12.19
C SER A 28 -0.32 -11.05 13.69
N PHE A 29 0.92 -10.92 14.17
CA PHE A 29 1.26 -11.03 15.60
C PHE A 29 0.73 -9.85 16.44
N ALA A 30 0.50 -8.67 15.81
CA ALA A 30 -0.02 -7.49 16.48
C ALA A 30 -1.55 -7.51 16.56
N ASP A 31 -2.10 -6.97 17.64
CA ASP A 31 -3.53 -6.68 17.70
C ASP A 31 -3.91 -5.56 16.73
N PHE A 32 -5.18 -5.52 16.35
CA PHE A 32 -5.71 -4.50 15.45
C PHE A 32 -6.74 -3.64 16.20
N ASP A 33 -6.33 -2.43 16.58
CA ASP A 33 -7.21 -1.43 17.15
C ASP A 33 -7.94 -0.70 16.02
N TRP A 34 -9.23 -0.98 15.89
CA TRP A 34 -10.07 -0.43 14.82
C TRP A 34 -10.13 1.10 14.82
N ASP A 35 -10.38 1.70 15.97
CA ASP A 35 -10.54 3.15 16.06
C ASP A 35 -9.25 3.88 15.73
N LYS A 36 -8.14 3.38 16.23
CA LYS A 36 -6.81 3.90 15.88
C LYS A 36 -6.51 3.75 14.38
N ALA A 37 -6.81 2.62 13.79
CA ALA A 37 -6.60 2.39 12.37
C ALA A 37 -7.49 3.29 11.51
N HIS A 38 -8.75 3.45 11.87
CA HIS A 38 -9.69 4.32 11.15
C HIS A 38 -9.27 5.80 11.21
N ASP A 39 -8.88 6.28 12.38
CA ASP A 39 -8.34 7.63 12.55
C ASP A 39 -7.09 7.84 11.69
N GLN A 40 -6.24 6.83 11.58
CA GLN A 40 -5.05 6.88 10.74
C GLN A 40 -5.41 6.95 9.25
N VAL A 41 -6.38 6.18 8.79
CA VAL A 41 -6.86 6.25 7.39
C VAL A 41 -7.38 7.65 7.07
N ILE A 42 -8.18 8.24 7.95
CA ILE A 42 -8.68 9.62 7.79
C ILE A 42 -7.51 10.62 7.71
N SER A 43 -6.52 10.46 8.58
CA SER A 43 -5.31 11.29 8.58
C SER A 43 -4.55 11.20 7.25
N TRP A 44 -4.39 10.00 6.70
CA TRP A 44 -3.74 9.80 5.40
C TRP A 44 -4.52 10.43 4.25
N ILE A 45 -5.84 10.29 4.22
CA ILE A 45 -6.69 10.90 3.19
C ILE A 45 -6.57 12.43 3.21
N ARG A 46 -6.37 13.04 4.37
CA ARG A 46 -6.23 14.50 4.55
C ARG A 46 -4.81 15.02 4.33
N SER A 47 -3.82 14.14 4.21
CA SER A 47 -2.41 14.54 4.10
C SER A 47 -1.98 14.63 2.64
N ASP A 48 -1.27 15.70 2.28
CA ASP A 48 -0.67 15.87 0.96
C ASP A 48 0.53 14.93 0.72
N ASP A 49 1.12 14.37 1.78
CA ASP A 49 2.27 13.47 1.69
C ASP A 49 1.89 12.00 1.57
N TRP A 50 0.59 11.69 1.69
CA TRP A 50 0.02 10.36 1.56
C TRP A 50 -1.01 10.31 0.45
N GLU A 51 -1.15 9.16 -0.17
CA GLU A 51 -2.23 8.90 -1.13
C GLU A 51 -2.72 7.46 -0.98
N ILE A 52 -4.01 7.28 -1.18
CA ILE A 52 -4.66 5.97 -1.16
C ILE A 52 -5.32 5.74 -2.51
N PHE A 53 -4.84 4.74 -3.22
CA PHE A 53 -5.38 4.32 -4.51
C PHE A 53 -6.32 3.14 -4.33
N LEU A 54 -7.45 3.17 -5.02
CA LEU A 54 -8.51 2.17 -4.94
C LEU A 54 -8.79 1.55 -6.31
N ALA A 55 -9.06 0.25 -6.29
CA ALA A 55 -9.66 -0.48 -7.38
C ALA A 55 -11.05 -0.93 -6.94
N LYS A 56 -12.09 -0.57 -7.70
CA LYS A 56 -13.50 -0.81 -7.35
C LYS A 56 -14.25 -1.58 -8.45
N GLU A 57 -15.15 -2.46 -8.04
CA GLU A 57 -16.21 -3.01 -8.87
C GLU A 57 -17.56 -2.53 -8.32
N GLY A 58 -18.18 -1.57 -9.01
CA GLY A 58 -19.31 -0.85 -8.46
C GLY A 58 -18.95 -0.10 -7.17
N ILE A 59 -19.65 -0.38 -6.10
CA ILE A 59 -19.40 0.23 -4.78
C ILE A 59 -18.32 -0.51 -3.97
N ARG A 60 -17.94 -1.72 -4.38
CA ARG A 60 -17.03 -2.58 -3.62
C ARG A 60 -15.57 -2.29 -3.94
N VAL A 61 -14.76 -2.09 -2.93
CA VAL A 61 -13.31 -1.99 -3.06
C VAL A 61 -12.70 -3.39 -3.19
N CYS A 62 -12.00 -3.64 -4.29
CA CYS A 62 -11.34 -4.90 -4.62
C CYS A 62 -9.83 -4.87 -4.39
N GLY A 63 -9.26 -3.70 -4.25
CA GLY A 63 -7.83 -3.54 -3.97
C GLY A 63 -7.50 -2.14 -3.51
N ILE A 64 -6.46 -2.04 -2.70
CA ILE A 64 -5.92 -0.78 -2.19
C ILE A 64 -4.41 -0.73 -2.34
N LEU A 65 -3.89 0.47 -2.54
CA LEU A 65 -2.48 0.79 -2.33
C LEU A 65 -2.41 2.10 -1.55
N ILE A 66 -1.77 2.05 -0.39
CA ILE A 66 -1.55 3.22 0.47
C ILE A 66 -0.07 3.51 0.45
N GLY A 67 0.31 4.73 0.09
CA GLY A 67 1.70 5.12 0.01
C GLY A 67 1.96 6.55 0.41
N ALA A 68 3.23 6.86 0.56
CA ALA A 68 3.69 8.17 0.99
C ALA A 68 4.92 8.63 0.23
N VAL A 69 5.14 9.94 0.22
CA VAL A 69 6.43 10.56 -0.09
C VAL A 69 7.05 11.07 1.21
N THR A 70 8.34 10.85 1.38
CA THR A 70 9.08 11.20 2.59
C THR A 70 10.52 11.58 2.28
N ARG A 71 11.26 11.97 3.32
CA ARG A 71 12.69 12.24 3.26
C ARG A 71 13.40 11.46 4.37
N TYR A 72 14.62 11.02 4.10
CA TYR A 72 15.48 10.58 5.19
C TYR A 72 15.85 11.78 6.09
N PRO A 73 16.08 11.59 7.39
CA PRO A 73 16.40 12.69 8.31
C PRO A 73 17.61 13.54 7.91
N TYR A 74 18.51 12.98 7.13
CA TYR A 74 19.74 13.63 6.68
C TYR A 74 19.66 14.23 5.27
N SER A 75 18.51 14.12 4.57
CA SER A 75 18.42 14.44 3.14
C SER A 75 17.16 15.22 2.80
N ASN A 76 17.26 16.09 1.80
CA ASN A 76 16.11 16.76 1.19
C ASN A 76 15.54 15.98 -0.01
N THR A 77 16.18 14.88 -0.42
CA THR A 77 15.70 14.03 -1.52
C THR A 77 14.40 13.36 -1.13
N LEU A 78 13.38 13.50 -1.99
CA LEU A 78 12.10 12.82 -1.81
C LEU A 78 12.18 11.38 -2.28
N VAL A 79 11.71 10.49 -1.45
CA VAL A 79 11.54 9.06 -1.73
C VAL A 79 10.09 8.68 -1.52
N ALA A 80 9.58 7.75 -2.29
CA ALA A 80 8.24 7.23 -2.12
C ALA A 80 8.28 5.78 -1.65
N GLY A 81 7.24 5.37 -0.93
CA GLY A 81 7.10 3.99 -0.49
C GLY A 81 5.64 3.64 -0.24
N ASP A 82 5.29 2.37 -0.46
CA ASP A 82 4.00 1.85 -0.07
C ASP A 82 4.01 1.40 1.38
N TYR A 83 2.89 1.57 2.04
CA TYR A 83 2.63 1.03 3.38
C TYR A 83 1.76 -0.23 3.29
N ILE A 84 0.75 -0.22 2.43
CA ILE A 84 -0.13 -1.35 2.15
C ILE A 84 -0.32 -1.43 0.63
N TRP A 85 -0.09 -2.61 0.07
CA TRP A 85 -0.45 -2.95 -1.29
C TRP A 85 -1.18 -4.29 -1.26
N TYR A 86 -2.49 -4.24 -1.41
CA TYR A 86 -3.34 -5.41 -1.22
C TYR A 86 -4.45 -5.48 -2.26
N VAL A 87 -4.66 -6.67 -2.80
CA VAL A 87 -5.79 -7.01 -3.67
C VAL A 87 -6.55 -8.14 -3.00
N MET A 88 -7.86 -8.00 -2.93
CA MET A 88 -8.74 -9.00 -2.34
C MET A 88 -8.55 -10.35 -3.07
N PRO A 89 -8.56 -11.50 -2.36
CA PRO A 89 -8.23 -12.80 -2.94
C PRO A 89 -8.98 -13.13 -4.22
N GLU A 90 -10.28 -12.84 -4.27
CA GLU A 90 -11.14 -13.08 -5.42
C GLU A 90 -10.86 -12.19 -6.64
N SER A 91 -10.12 -11.12 -6.46
CA SER A 91 -9.75 -10.15 -7.52
C SER A 91 -8.27 -10.27 -7.93
N ARG A 92 -7.57 -11.28 -7.42
CA ARG A 92 -6.16 -11.56 -7.75
C ARG A 92 -6.02 -12.25 -9.11
N GLY A 93 -4.81 -12.27 -9.65
CA GLY A 93 -4.46 -12.95 -10.90
C GLY A 93 -4.63 -12.10 -12.16
N GLY A 94 -5.19 -10.89 -12.03
CA GLY A 94 -5.30 -9.90 -13.12
C GLY A 94 -4.30 -8.75 -12.99
N MET A 95 -4.64 -7.62 -13.60
CA MET A 95 -3.80 -6.43 -13.66
C MET A 95 -4.05 -5.44 -12.51
N THR A 96 -4.94 -5.75 -11.57
CA THR A 96 -5.38 -4.81 -10.51
C THR A 96 -4.19 -4.29 -9.69
N GLY A 97 -3.36 -5.19 -9.18
CA GLY A 97 -2.18 -4.81 -8.41
C GLY A 97 -1.18 -3.98 -9.21
N VAL A 98 -0.94 -4.35 -10.46
CA VAL A 98 -0.05 -3.60 -11.38
C VAL A 98 -0.56 -2.19 -11.62
N ARG A 99 -1.84 -2.03 -11.86
CA ARG A 99 -2.44 -0.71 -12.13
C ARG A 99 -2.37 0.19 -10.90
N LEU A 100 -2.65 -0.36 -9.72
CA LEU A 100 -2.50 0.38 -8.46
C LEU A 100 -1.05 0.87 -8.27
N MET A 101 -0.06 -0.01 -8.50
CA MET A 101 1.35 0.36 -8.38
C MET A 101 1.74 1.45 -9.38
N ARG A 102 1.29 1.36 -10.62
CA ARG A 102 1.56 2.39 -11.63
C ARG A 102 0.92 3.74 -11.30
N MET A 103 -0.24 3.75 -10.67
CA MET A 103 -0.86 4.99 -10.17
C MET A 103 0.02 5.61 -9.08
N MET A 104 0.50 4.81 -8.14
CA MET A 104 1.42 5.24 -7.09
C MET A 104 2.72 5.80 -7.66
N GLU A 105 3.35 5.09 -8.61
CA GLU A 105 4.59 5.55 -9.26
C GLU A 105 4.39 6.89 -9.97
N LYS A 106 3.29 7.04 -10.70
CA LYS A 106 2.95 8.30 -11.38
C LYS A 106 2.75 9.45 -10.40
N TRP A 107 2.01 9.20 -9.32
CA TRP A 107 1.80 10.20 -8.27
C TRP A 107 3.11 10.58 -7.58
N ALA A 108 3.90 9.60 -7.17
CA ALA A 108 5.18 9.81 -6.51
C ALA A 108 6.15 10.62 -7.37
N LYS A 109 6.24 10.29 -8.66
CA LYS A 109 7.05 11.04 -9.63
C LYS A 109 6.55 12.48 -9.77
N GLY A 110 5.24 12.68 -9.84
CA GLY A 110 4.63 14.02 -9.89
C GLY A 110 4.89 14.85 -8.63
N ARG A 111 5.08 14.19 -7.48
CA ARG A 111 5.47 14.80 -6.21
C ARG A 111 6.98 15.10 -6.10
N GLY A 112 7.78 14.64 -7.04
CA GLY A 112 9.23 14.85 -7.07
C GLY A 112 10.05 13.73 -6.41
N ALA A 113 9.44 12.59 -6.09
CA ALA A 113 10.18 11.43 -5.59
C ALA A 113 11.12 10.88 -6.68
N VAL A 114 12.34 10.51 -6.30
CA VAL A 114 13.37 10.01 -7.22
C VAL A 114 13.46 8.49 -7.24
N VAL A 115 12.94 7.83 -6.21
CA VAL A 115 12.81 6.37 -6.12
C VAL A 115 11.47 5.98 -5.52
N MET A 116 11.02 4.78 -5.86
CA MET A 116 9.91 4.09 -5.21
C MET A 116 10.42 2.85 -4.52
N GLU A 117 10.18 2.74 -3.23
CA GLU A 117 10.49 1.56 -2.43
C GLU A 117 9.21 0.77 -2.14
N THR A 118 9.28 -0.55 -2.22
CA THR A 118 8.16 -1.44 -1.94
C THR A 118 8.66 -2.69 -1.23
N GLY A 119 7.77 -3.40 -0.56
CA GLY A 119 8.11 -4.60 0.16
C GLY A 119 7.07 -5.71 -0.02
N ALA A 120 7.47 -6.95 0.26
CA ALA A 120 6.58 -8.08 0.31
C ALA A 120 6.56 -8.69 1.71
N THR A 121 5.38 -8.95 2.24
CA THR A 121 5.23 -9.64 3.52
C THR A 121 5.20 -11.16 3.34
N SER A 122 5.66 -11.91 4.35
CA SER A 122 5.85 -13.36 4.25
C SER A 122 4.59 -14.16 3.87
N GLY A 123 3.40 -13.72 4.25
CA GLY A 123 2.15 -14.43 3.95
C GLY A 123 1.69 -14.31 2.48
N ILE A 124 2.17 -13.30 1.76
CA ILE A 124 1.77 -12.98 0.38
C ILE A 124 3.01 -12.94 -0.54
N GLY A 125 4.19 -13.02 0.04
CA GLY A 125 5.46 -12.53 -0.44
C GLY A 125 5.95 -13.07 -1.79
N ASN A 126 5.89 -14.39 -2.05
CA ASN A 126 6.55 -14.96 -3.23
C ASN A 126 5.93 -14.49 -4.56
N ARG A 127 4.60 -14.33 -4.61
CA ARG A 127 3.92 -13.81 -5.80
C ARG A 127 4.16 -12.31 -5.99
N ALA A 128 4.12 -11.56 -4.89
CA ALA A 128 4.38 -10.12 -4.91
C ALA A 128 5.82 -9.81 -5.32
N ALA A 129 6.81 -10.54 -4.79
CA ALA A 129 8.21 -10.36 -5.14
C ALA A 129 8.47 -10.58 -6.64
N GLY A 130 7.93 -11.66 -7.23
CA GLY A 130 8.05 -11.92 -8.66
C GLY A 130 7.36 -10.85 -9.53
N LEU A 131 6.24 -10.30 -9.07
CA LEU A 131 5.58 -9.19 -9.74
C LEU A 131 6.40 -7.90 -9.66
N MET A 132 6.98 -7.58 -8.50
CA MET A 132 7.85 -6.43 -8.31
C MET A 132 9.06 -6.46 -9.24
N GLU A 133 9.73 -7.61 -9.36
CA GLU A 133 10.86 -7.79 -10.28
C GLU A 133 10.45 -7.52 -11.74
N ARG A 134 9.29 -8.03 -12.17
CA ARG A 134 8.76 -7.77 -13.52
C ARG A 134 8.39 -6.31 -13.75
N LEU A 135 8.08 -5.57 -12.70
CA LEU A 135 7.83 -4.12 -12.74
C LEU A 135 9.12 -3.29 -12.70
N GLY A 136 10.29 -3.93 -12.61
CA GLY A 136 11.59 -3.27 -12.63
C GLY A 136 12.18 -2.96 -11.25
N TYR A 137 11.58 -3.49 -10.18
CA TYR A 137 12.12 -3.34 -8.82
C TYR A 137 13.27 -4.31 -8.57
N SER A 138 14.27 -3.87 -7.85
CA SER A 138 15.43 -4.66 -7.43
C SER A 138 15.53 -4.72 -5.91
N PRO A 139 15.96 -5.82 -5.30
CA PRO A 139 16.17 -5.91 -3.86
C PRO A 139 17.25 -4.92 -3.39
N VAL A 140 16.96 -4.18 -2.32
CA VAL A 140 17.90 -3.20 -1.71
C VAL A 140 18.18 -3.49 -0.24
N GLY A 141 17.51 -4.45 0.35
CA GLY A 141 17.69 -4.83 1.74
C GLY A 141 16.83 -6.02 2.15
N MET A 142 16.95 -6.38 3.42
CA MET A 142 16.19 -7.49 4.03
C MET A 142 15.65 -7.06 5.37
N LEU A 143 14.38 -7.32 5.64
CA LEU A 143 13.76 -7.14 6.94
C LEU A 143 13.85 -8.44 7.72
N MET A 144 14.34 -8.38 8.95
CA MET A 144 14.46 -9.54 9.84
C MET A 144 13.73 -9.27 11.15
N ARG A 145 13.19 -10.32 11.78
CA ARG A 145 12.44 -10.23 13.04
C ARG A 145 12.89 -11.30 14.01
N LYS A 146 12.92 -10.94 15.30
CA LYS A 146 13.10 -11.86 16.42
C LYS A 146 12.02 -11.59 17.47
N GLY A 147 11.37 -12.63 17.96
CA GLY A 147 10.51 -12.51 19.15
C GLY A 147 11.33 -12.15 20.41
N LEU A 148 10.76 -11.30 21.24
CA LEU A 148 11.39 -10.85 22.48
C LEU A 148 10.65 -11.38 23.70
#